data_ffb7ee3c1955549a66722ff464fa2de1
#
_entry.id   ffb7ee3c1955549a66722ff464fa2de1
#
_cell.length_a   1.000
_cell.length_b   1.000
_cell.length_c   1.000
_cell.angle_alpha   90.00
_cell.angle_beta   90.00
_cell.angle_gamma   90.00
#
_symmetry.space_group_name_H-M   'P 1'
#
loop_
_entity.id
_entity.type
_entity.pdbx_description
1 polymer ?
#
loop_
_entity_poly.entity_id
_entity_poly.type
_entity_poly.pdbx_seq_one_letter_code
_entity_poly.pdbx_strand_id
1 'polypeptide(L)'
;MKQSVIIKNISSLLATKAHDTVRAGKAQGEVEIIKNAYIITEDDKIKALGTMDEYKAMNIDESKSTVIDATGKLVTPGLVDSHTHLVHGGSRENELSMKLHGKTYMDIMNAGGGIHATQRHTKEASFEELYEKAKKSLDIMLSYGVTTVEAKSGYGIEDFDTELKQLEVVKKLNEDHPIDLVSTFMPCHAMPDEYKNDREAFINKVINEYNPKVMEKGLAEFADIFCEDGVYTIDESRRVLQASRDAGFKLKIHADELISFGGAELSAELKCVSADHLIGASDEGIKAMAANGVVANVLPSTAFNLNTGKYARARKMIERHLRLGRIYLNRQLLIL
;
A
#
# COMPACT_ATOMS: atom_id res chain seq x y z
N MET A 1 15.90 -7.96 -28.36
CA MET A 1 14.88 -7.47 -29.34
C MET A 1 13.81 -6.76 -28.54
N LYS A 2 13.34 -5.60 -28.96
CA LYS A 2 12.22 -4.92 -28.30
C LYS A 2 10.97 -5.76 -28.40
N GLN A 3 10.32 -5.99 -27.26
CA GLN A 3 9.08 -6.75 -27.20
C GLN A 3 7.91 -5.78 -27.47
N SER A 4 7.16 -6.02 -28.53
CA SER A 4 5.96 -5.25 -28.86
C SER A 4 4.71 -6.09 -28.61
N VAL A 5 3.74 -5.52 -27.93
CA VAL A 5 2.42 -6.12 -27.73
C VAL A 5 1.35 -5.19 -28.29
N ILE A 6 0.45 -5.75 -29.09
CA ILE A 6 -0.70 -5.06 -29.66
C ILE A 6 -1.97 -5.69 -29.07
N ILE A 7 -2.76 -4.89 -28.36
CA ILE A 7 -4.06 -5.30 -27.86
C ILE A 7 -5.10 -4.57 -28.73
N LYS A 8 -5.92 -5.32 -29.46
CA LYS A 8 -6.89 -4.76 -30.41
C LYS A 8 -8.31 -5.24 -30.13
N ASN A 9 -9.28 -4.59 -30.79
CA ASN A 9 -10.72 -4.86 -30.65
C ASN A 9 -11.22 -4.70 -29.20
N ILE A 10 -10.60 -3.82 -28.43
CA ILE A 10 -10.97 -3.57 -27.03
C ILE A 10 -12.37 -2.94 -27.00
N SER A 11 -13.35 -3.62 -26.41
CA SER A 11 -14.73 -3.10 -26.36
C SER A 11 -14.85 -1.81 -25.57
N SER A 12 -14.09 -1.71 -24.47
CA SER A 12 -14.00 -0.50 -23.67
C SER A 12 -12.61 -0.39 -23.07
N LEU A 13 -11.91 0.68 -23.36
CA LEU A 13 -10.62 1.01 -22.76
C LEU A 13 -10.81 2.16 -21.77
N LEU A 14 -10.51 1.93 -20.48
CA LEU A 14 -10.34 3.01 -19.53
C LEU A 14 -9.00 3.68 -19.81
N ALA A 15 -9.05 4.82 -20.47
CA ALA A 15 -7.88 5.65 -20.69
C ALA A 15 -7.83 6.75 -19.63
N THR A 16 -6.69 6.94 -19.04
CA THR A 16 -6.43 8.14 -18.26
C THR A 16 -5.51 9.00 -19.10
N LYS A 17 -5.98 10.16 -19.49
CA LYS A 17 -5.06 11.19 -20.00
C LYS A 17 -4.01 11.45 -18.93
N ALA A 18 -2.77 11.56 -19.34
CA ALA A 18 -1.75 12.11 -18.46
C ALA A 18 -2.22 13.49 -18.00
N HIS A 19 -2.57 13.59 -16.72
CA HIS A 19 -2.88 14.86 -16.09
C HIS A 19 -1.67 15.25 -15.26
N ASP A 20 -1.23 16.48 -15.41
CA ASP A 20 -0.11 17.03 -14.64
C ASP A 20 -0.42 17.11 -13.13
N THR A 21 -1.69 16.92 -12.76
CA THR A 21 -2.15 16.98 -11.37
C THR A 21 -2.96 15.76 -10.98
N VAL A 22 -2.74 15.30 -9.76
CA VAL A 22 -3.54 14.23 -9.16
C VAL A 22 -4.97 14.73 -8.92
N ARG A 23 -5.95 13.97 -9.36
CA ARG A 23 -7.37 14.31 -9.17
C ARG A 23 -7.78 14.15 -7.71
N ALA A 24 -8.59 15.07 -7.22
CA ALA A 24 -9.13 15.08 -5.86
C ALA A 24 -10.64 15.29 -5.87
N GLY A 25 -11.31 14.97 -4.78
CA GLY A 25 -12.75 15.13 -4.64
C GLY A 25 -13.53 14.36 -5.72
N LYS A 26 -14.59 14.97 -6.22
CA LYS A 26 -15.48 14.35 -7.24
C LYS A 26 -14.76 14.03 -8.55
N ALA A 27 -13.73 14.80 -8.91
CA ALA A 27 -12.94 14.55 -10.13
C ALA A 27 -12.26 13.17 -10.14
N GLN A 28 -12.13 12.51 -9.00
CA GLN A 28 -11.62 11.13 -8.92
C GLN A 28 -12.53 10.10 -9.62
N GLY A 29 -13.82 10.39 -9.75
CA GLY A 29 -14.79 9.55 -10.46
C GLY A 29 -14.85 9.77 -11.98
N GLU A 30 -14.15 10.78 -12.49
CA GLU A 30 -14.13 11.08 -13.92
C GLU A 30 -13.12 10.16 -14.62
N VAL A 31 -13.61 9.33 -15.53
CA VAL A 31 -12.80 8.43 -16.34
C VAL A 31 -13.13 8.64 -17.82
N GLU A 32 -12.11 8.58 -18.66
CA GLU A 32 -12.29 8.57 -20.11
C GLU A 32 -12.42 7.12 -20.59
N ILE A 33 -13.42 6.84 -21.41
CA ILE A 33 -13.64 5.52 -21.99
C ILE A 33 -13.55 5.64 -23.51
N ILE A 34 -12.59 4.94 -24.10
CA ILE A 34 -12.48 4.80 -25.55
C ILE A 34 -13.15 3.48 -25.94
N LYS A 35 -14.17 3.56 -26.79
CA LYS A 35 -14.86 2.39 -27.35
C LYS A 35 -14.15 1.90 -28.60
N ASN A 36 -14.24 0.58 -28.85
CA ASN A 36 -13.62 -0.06 -30.01
C ASN A 36 -12.16 0.38 -30.16
N ALA A 37 -11.35 0.10 -29.13
CA ALA A 37 -10.05 0.68 -28.94
C ALA A 37 -8.90 -0.31 -29.23
N TYR A 38 -7.70 0.25 -29.32
CA TYR A 38 -6.44 -0.49 -29.34
C TYR A 38 -5.43 0.10 -28.35
N ILE A 39 -4.44 -0.72 -27.98
CA ILE A 39 -3.22 -0.29 -27.31
C ILE A 39 -2.03 -0.96 -27.97
N ILE A 40 -0.95 -0.24 -28.13
CA ILE A 40 0.36 -0.75 -28.55
C ILE A 40 1.35 -0.45 -27.44
N THR A 41 2.05 -1.47 -26.98
CA THR A 41 3.20 -1.31 -26.06
C THR A 41 4.50 -1.64 -26.77
N GLU A 42 5.57 -1.02 -26.33
CA GLU A 42 6.95 -1.32 -26.75
C GLU A 42 7.79 -1.38 -25.47
N ASP A 43 8.30 -2.56 -25.18
CA ASP A 43 8.92 -2.89 -23.90
C ASP A 43 7.97 -2.58 -22.72
N ASP A 44 8.35 -1.70 -21.81
CA ASP A 44 7.61 -1.31 -20.60
C ASP A 44 6.69 -0.08 -20.80
N LYS A 45 6.50 0.40 -22.05
CA LYS A 45 5.79 1.65 -22.30
C LYS A 45 4.62 1.49 -23.25
N ILE A 46 3.52 2.22 -22.96
CA ILE A 46 2.46 2.43 -23.93
C ILE A 46 2.99 3.38 -25.01
N LYS A 47 3.08 2.88 -26.24
CA LYS A 47 3.52 3.63 -27.40
C LYS A 47 2.38 4.39 -28.07
N ALA A 48 1.22 3.76 -28.16
CA ALA A 48 0.02 4.36 -28.74
C ALA A 48 -1.24 3.72 -28.18
N LEU A 49 -2.32 4.47 -28.15
CA LEU A 49 -3.67 4.00 -27.89
C LEU A 49 -4.68 4.89 -28.63
N GLY A 50 -5.83 4.35 -28.93
CA GLY A 50 -6.87 5.08 -29.67
C GLY A 50 -7.99 4.15 -30.13
N THR A 51 -8.73 4.57 -31.15
CA THR A 51 -9.81 3.80 -31.76
C THR A 51 -9.30 2.79 -32.78
N MET A 52 -10.05 1.73 -33.08
CA MET A 52 -9.68 0.77 -34.11
C MET A 52 -9.66 1.38 -35.53
N ASP A 53 -10.36 2.47 -35.77
CA ASP A 53 -10.28 3.17 -37.07
C ASP A 53 -8.93 3.89 -37.21
N GLU A 54 -8.42 4.51 -36.15
CA GLU A 54 -7.06 5.07 -36.13
C GLU A 54 -6.02 3.96 -36.29
N TYR A 55 -6.20 2.81 -35.64
CA TYR A 55 -5.29 1.67 -35.77
C TYR A 55 -5.18 1.17 -37.22
N LYS A 56 -6.31 0.98 -37.90
CA LYS A 56 -6.34 0.54 -39.31
C LYS A 56 -5.63 1.52 -40.25
N ALA A 57 -5.72 2.83 -39.98
CA ALA A 57 -5.04 3.86 -40.77
C ALA A 57 -3.51 3.83 -40.61
N MET A 58 -2.99 3.25 -39.55
CA MET A 58 -1.52 3.16 -39.29
C MET A 58 -0.82 2.12 -40.16
N ASN A 59 -1.50 1.16 -40.77
CA ASN A 59 -0.95 0.06 -41.56
C ASN A 59 0.23 -0.66 -40.88
N ILE A 60 0.07 -1.06 -39.61
CA ILE A 60 1.11 -1.66 -38.78
C ILE A 60 1.41 -3.09 -39.25
N ASP A 61 2.68 -3.45 -39.35
CA ASP A 61 3.13 -4.82 -39.51
C ASP A 61 3.05 -5.58 -38.18
N GLU A 62 2.02 -6.38 -38.00
CA GLU A 62 1.78 -7.17 -36.78
C GLU A 62 2.74 -8.35 -36.63
N SER A 63 3.47 -8.75 -37.67
CA SER A 63 4.30 -9.97 -37.70
C SER A 63 5.42 -10.01 -36.64
N LYS A 64 5.81 -8.82 -36.14
CA LYS A 64 6.87 -8.63 -35.14
C LYS A 64 6.35 -8.36 -33.74
N SER A 65 5.05 -8.55 -33.52
CA SER A 65 4.39 -8.20 -32.24
C SER A 65 3.57 -9.40 -31.73
N THR A 66 3.43 -9.48 -30.41
CA THR A 66 2.41 -10.34 -29.80
C THR A 66 1.07 -9.63 -29.94
N VAL A 67 0.12 -10.26 -30.63
CA VAL A 67 -1.22 -9.67 -30.87
C VAL A 67 -2.24 -10.35 -29.96
N ILE A 68 -2.99 -9.53 -29.20
CA ILE A 68 -4.07 -9.98 -28.30
C ILE A 68 -5.38 -9.41 -28.83
N ASP A 69 -6.35 -10.28 -29.08
CA ASP A 69 -7.73 -9.86 -29.40
C ASP A 69 -8.53 -9.72 -28.09
N ALA A 70 -8.97 -8.50 -27.81
CA ALA A 70 -9.76 -8.15 -26.63
C ALA A 70 -11.23 -7.89 -26.97
N THR A 71 -11.76 -8.57 -27.99
CA THR A 71 -13.19 -8.49 -28.35
C THR A 71 -14.07 -8.85 -27.15
N GLY A 72 -15.03 -7.99 -26.81
CA GLY A 72 -15.92 -8.16 -25.65
C GLY A 72 -15.31 -7.81 -24.31
N LYS A 73 -14.02 -7.40 -24.27
CA LYS A 73 -13.29 -7.14 -23.04
C LYS A 73 -13.27 -5.66 -22.66
N LEU A 74 -13.22 -5.43 -21.34
CA LEU A 74 -12.81 -4.18 -20.75
C LEU A 74 -11.29 -4.24 -20.50
N VAL A 75 -10.57 -3.20 -20.89
CA VAL A 75 -9.14 -3.03 -20.56
C VAL A 75 -8.98 -1.81 -19.65
N THR A 76 -8.31 -2.00 -18.57
CA THR A 76 -8.02 -0.95 -17.57
C THR A 76 -6.53 -0.93 -17.23
N PRO A 77 -6.02 0.16 -16.66
CA PRO A 77 -4.76 0.10 -15.94
C PRO A 77 -4.84 -0.93 -14.82
N GLY A 78 -3.68 -1.52 -14.47
CA GLY A 78 -3.60 -2.46 -13.36
C GLY A 78 -3.99 -1.83 -12.03
N LEU A 79 -4.50 -2.65 -11.11
CA LEU A 79 -4.89 -2.21 -9.78
C LEU A 79 -3.65 -2.01 -8.89
N VAL A 80 -3.73 -1.07 -7.96
CA VAL A 80 -2.68 -0.80 -6.96
C VAL A 80 -3.23 -1.08 -5.57
N ASP A 81 -2.59 -1.98 -4.84
CA ASP A 81 -2.84 -2.15 -3.40
C ASP A 81 -1.85 -1.30 -2.62
N SER A 82 -2.33 -0.21 -2.06
CA SER A 82 -1.52 0.83 -1.43
C SER A 82 -1.27 0.62 0.07
N HIS A 83 -1.65 -0.54 0.60
CA HIS A 83 -1.43 -0.85 2.02
C HIS A 83 -1.49 -2.36 2.26
N THR A 84 -0.33 -2.97 2.42
CA THR A 84 -0.22 -4.36 2.88
C THR A 84 0.95 -4.54 3.84
N HIS A 85 0.84 -5.55 4.72
CA HIS A 85 1.96 -6.16 5.41
C HIS A 85 2.22 -7.52 4.76
N LEU A 86 2.73 -7.48 3.53
CA LEU A 86 2.84 -8.65 2.64
C LEU A 86 3.67 -9.79 3.23
N VAL A 87 4.82 -9.42 3.81
CA VAL A 87 5.81 -10.40 4.31
C VAL A 87 5.61 -10.65 5.79
N HIS A 88 5.06 -11.81 6.14
CA HIS A 88 4.88 -12.22 7.52
C HIS A 88 4.83 -13.74 7.68
N GLY A 89 5.25 -14.24 8.85
CA GLY A 89 5.12 -15.64 9.24
C GLY A 89 3.73 -15.98 9.77
N GLY A 90 3.41 -17.28 9.84
CA GLY A 90 2.18 -17.79 10.42
C GLY A 90 0.89 -17.29 9.76
N SER A 91 -0.23 -17.55 10.42
CA SER A 91 -1.54 -17.06 10.02
C SER A 91 -2.40 -16.80 11.26
N ARG A 92 -3.51 -16.10 11.09
CA ARG A 92 -4.41 -15.70 12.20
C ARG A 92 -5.86 -16.07 11.94
N GLU A 93 -6.12 -17.09 11.11
CA GLU A 93 -7.47 -17.56 10.77
C GLU A 93 -8.27 -17.99 11.99
N ASN A 94 -7.62 -18.53 13.01
CA ASN A 94 -8.27 -18.94 14.25
C ASN A 94 -8.89 -17.76 15.02
N GLU A 95 -8.36 -16.54 14.85
CA GLU A 95 -8.89 -15.36 15.53
C GLU A 95 -10.28 -14.96 15.00
N LEU A 96 -10.58 -15.25 13.72
CA LEU A 96 -11.91 -14.99 13.18
C LEU A 96 -12.97 -15.79 13.93
N SER A 97 -12.72 -17.07 14.20
CA SER A 97 -13.61 -17.90 15.00
C SER A 97 -13.80 -17.33 16.41
N MET A 98 -12.74 -16.89 17.05
CA MET A 98 -12.80 -16.26 18.38
C MET A 98 -13.67 -14.99 18.36
N LYS A 99 -13.50 -14.11 17.37
CA LYS A 99 -14.29 -12.89 17.19
C LYS A 99 -15.78 -13.20 16.97
N LEU A 100 -16.09 -14.19 16.13
CA LEU A 100 -17.47 -14.61 15.87
C LEU A 100 -18.15 -15.20 17.12
N HIS A 101 -17.39 -15.76 18.06
CA HIS A 101 -17.88 -16.21 19.37
C HIS A 101 -17.85 -15.10 20.44
N GLY A 102 -17.69 -13.84 20.04
CA GLY A 102 -17.78 -12.69 20.95
C GLY A 102 -16.55 -12.42 21.80
N LYS A 103 -15.40 -13.04 21.48
CA LYS A 103 -14.13 -12.72 22.15
C LYS A 103 -13.68 -11.31 21.79
N THR A 104 -13.25 -10.59 22.82
CA THR A 104 -12.69 -9.24 22.64
C THR A 104 -11.29 -9.29 22.06
N TYR A 105 -10.79 -8.14 21.59
CA TYR A 105 -9.39 -8.00 21.17
C TYR A 105 -8.42 -8.42 22.28
N MET A 106 -8.70 -8.02 23.54
CA MET A 106 -7.88 -8.39 24.70
C MET A 106 -7.92 -9.90 25.00
N ASP A 107 -9.06 -10.56 24.80
CA ASP A 107 -9.16 -12.02 24.97
C ASP A 107 -8.25 -12.73 23.95
N ILE A 108 -8.21 -12.25 22.72
CA ILE A 108 -7.36 -12.80 21.65
C ILE A 108 -5.88 -12.58 21.99
N MET A 109 -5.52 -11.37 22.43
CA MET A 109 -4.15 -11.05 22.84
C MET A 109 -3.70 -11.92 24.01
N ASN A 110 -4.55 -12.07 25.05
CA ASN A 110 -4.26 -12.90 26.21
C ASN A 110 -4.14 -14.40 25.87
N ALA A 111 -4.78 -14.83 24.79
CA ALA A 111 -4.64 -16.19 24.26
C ALA A 111 -3.36 -16.36 23.37
N GLY A 112 -2.51 -15.35 23.33
CA GLY A 112 -1.26 -15.38 22.54
C GLY A 112 -1.43 -15.07 21.05
N GLY A 113 -2.58 -14.53 20.65
CA GLY A 113 -2.89 -14.07 19.29
C GLY A 113 -2.45 -12.63 19.03
N GLY A 114 -3.08 -12.01 18.04
CA GLY A 114 -2.82 -10.62 17.68
C GLY A 114 -1.47 -10.41 17.00
N ILE A 115 -0.97 -9.16 17.08
CA ILE A 115 0.28 -8.75 16.43
C ILE A 115 1.48 -9.55 16.96
N HIS A 116 1.51 -9.89 18.25
CA HIS A 116 2.59 -10.65 18.88
C HIS A 116 2.72 -12.08 18.33
N ALA A 117 1.60 -12.73 17.96
CA ALA A 117 1.66 -14.04 17.29
C ALA A 117 2.35 -13.93 15.93
N THR A 118 1.97 -12.91 15.14
CA THR A 118 2.59 -12.67 13.83
C THR A 118 4.08 -12.35 13.98
N GLN A 119 4.47 -11.55 14.99
CA GLN A 119 5.88 -11.25 15.28
C GLN A 119 6.70 -12.52 15.53
N ARG A 120 6.24 -13.37 16.47
CA ARG A 120 6.94 -14.63 16.78
C ARG A 120 7.12 -15.49 15.54
N HIS A 121 6.04 -15.73 14.79
CA HIS A 121 6.11 -16.54 13.58
C HIS A 121 7.00 -15.91 12.50
N THR A 122 7.05 -14.59 12.38
CA THR A 122 7.91 -13.91 11.40
C THR A 122 9.38 -14.01 11.80
N LYS A 123 9.68 -13.91 13.10
CA LYS A 123 11.03 -14.08 13.63
C LYS A 123 11.55 -15.50 13.40
N GLU A 124 10.72 -16.51 13.69
CA GLU A 124 11.05 -17.92 13.57
C GLU A 124 11.18 -18.40 12.12
N ALA A 125 10.40 -17.80 11.20
CA ALA A 125 10.40 -18.20 9.80
C ALA A 125 11.74 -17.87 9.12
N SER A 126 12.20 -18.78 8.26
CA SER A 126 13.35 -18.54 7.39
C SER A 126 13.03 -17.51 6.31
N PHE A 127 14.05 -17.02 5.62
CA PHE A 127 13.90 -16.15 4.46
C PHE A 127 13.04 -16.82 3.37
N GLU A 128 13.34 -18.07 3.08
CA GLU A 128 12.67 -18.88 2.05
C GLU A 128 11.19 -19.10 2.37
N GLU A 129 10.85 -19.38 3.63
CA GLU A 129 9.45 -19.53 4.06
C GLU A 129 8.66 -18.24 3.92
N LEU A 130 9.24 -17.10 4.30
CA LEU A 130 8.61 -15.78 4.12
C LEU A 130 8.46 -15.44 2.63
N TYR A 131 9.48 -15.71 1.83
CA TYR A 131 9.48 -15.48 0.38
C TYR A 131 8.39 -16.30 -0.31
N GLU A 132 8.34 -17.60 -0.10
CA GLU A 132 7.36 -18.47 -0.76
C GLU A 132 5.92 -18.14 -0.34
N LYS A 133 5.71 -17.80 0.91
CA LYS A 133 4.39 -17.38 1.39
C LYS A 133 3.95 -16.06 0.77
N ALA A 134 4.80 -15.06 0.75
CA ALA A 134 4.51 -13.75 0.17
C ALA A 134 4.30 -13.86 -1.35
N LYS A 135 5.11 -14.68 -2.05
CA LYS A 135 4.95 -14.97 -3.47
C LYS A 135 3.57 -15.55 -3.80
N LYS A 136 3.09 -16.53 -3.02
CA LYS A 136 1.73 -17.07 -3.19
C LYS A 136 0.65 -15.99 -3.02
N SER A 137 0.84 -15.06 -2.09
CA SER A 137 -0.09 -13.94 -1.92
C SER A 137 -0.07 -13.01 -3.13
N LEU A 138 1.11 -12.73 -3.69
CA LEU A 138 1.25 -11.93 -4.92
C LEU A 138 0.63 -12.63 -6.14
N ASP A 139 0.79 -13.94 -6.29
CA ASP A 139 0.16 -14.71 -7.36
C ASP A 139 -1.38 -14.58 -7.31
N ILE A 140 -1.96 -14.61 -6.09
CA ILE A 140 -3.40 -14.40 -5.89
C ILE A 140 -3.78 -12.95 -6.23
N MET A 141 -3.03 -11.95 -5.74
CA MET A 141 -3.28 -10.54 -6.04
C MET A 141 -3.22 -10.26 -7.55
N LEU A 142 -2.23 -10.84 -8.24
CA LEU A 142 -2.09 -10.74 -9.69
C LEU A 142 -3.31 -11.32 -10.41
N SER A 143 -3.84 -12.46 -9.94
CA SER A 143 -5.04 -13.06 -10.52
C SER A 143 -6.29 -12.18 -10.40
N TYR A 144 -6.31 -11.25 -9.44
CA TYR A 144 -7.34 -10.21 -9.29
C TYR A 144 -6.99 -8.90 -10.00
N GLY A 145 -5.89 -8.84 -10.74
CA GLY A 145 -5.49 -7.70 -11.52
C GLY A 145 -4.68 -6.64 -10.77
N VAL A 146 -4.18 -6.95 -9.60
CA VAL A 146 -3.24 -6.09 -8.87
C VAL A 146 -1.88 -6.19 -9.56
N THR A 147 -1.28 -5.04 -9.89
CA THR A 147 0.01 -4.95 -10.58
C THR A 147 1.05 -4.17 -9.80
N THR A 148 0.65 -3.52 -8.72
CA THR A 148 1.53 -2.80 -7.80
C THR A 148 1.05 -2.99 -6.38
N VAL A 149 1.97 -3.29 -5.47
CA VAL A 149 1.66 -3.53 -4.05
C VAL A 149 2.63 -2.75 -3.19
N GLU A 150 2.12 -2.00 -2.22
CA GLU A 150 2.94 -1.52 -1.11
C GLU A 150 3.15 -2.66 -0.10
N ALA A 151 4.39 -2.95 0.22
CA ALA A 151 4.79 -3.96 1.18
C ALA A 151 5.48 -3.30 2.37
N LYS A 152 4.79 -3.23 3.50
CA LYS A 152 5.30 -2.72 4.77
C LYS A 152 5.96 -3.85 5.56
N SER A 153 7.08 -3.55 6.23
CA SER A 153 7.59 -4.36 7.35
C SER A 153 6.69 -4.18 8.58
N GLY A 154 7.19 -4.37 9.78
CA GLY A 154 6.47 -4.06 11.02
C GLY A 154 6.14 -5.29 11.87
N TYR A 155 6.70 -6.43 11.55
CA TYR A 155 6.60 -7.64 12.38
C TYR A 155 7.94 -8.13 12.93
N GLY A 156 9.00 -7.36 12.76
CA GLY A 156 10.30 -7.58 13.40
C GLY A 156 10.54 -6.68 14.62
N ILE A 157 9.49 -6.17 15.24
CA ILE A 157 9.48 -5.10 16.25
C ILE A 157 10.52 -5.29 17.35
N GLU A 158 10.70 -6.51 17.85
CA GLU A 158 11.68 -6.84 18.90
C GLU A 158 13.09 -7.19 18.35
N ASP A 159 13.19 -7.32 17.01
CA ASP A 159 14.40 -7.82 16.38
C ASP A 159 14.61 -7.14 15.02
N PHE A 160 15.59 -6.24 14.98
CA PHE A 160 15.89 -5.47 13.77
C PHE A 160 16.30 -6.36 12.58
N ASP A 161 16.96 -7.49 12.83
CA ASP A 161 17.35 -8.42 11.76
C ASP A 161 16.10 -9.05 11.11
N THR A 162 15.04 -9.25 11.89
CA THR A 162 13.73 -9.68 11.34
C THR A 162 13.07 -8.58 10.50
N GLU A 163 13.15 -7.30 10.92
CA GLU A 163 12.69 -6.18 10.08
C GLU A 163 13.47 -6.10 8.75
N LEU A 164 14.81 -6.24 8.82
CA LEU A 164 15.63 -6.28 7.61
C LEU A 164 15.28 -7.46 6.71
N LYS A 165 15.11 -8.65 7.30
CA LYS A 165 14.71 -9.87 6.57
C LYS A 165 13.41 -9.66 5.79
N GLN A 166 12.38 -9.01 6.38
CA GLN A 166 11.14 -8.69 5.68
C GLN A 166 11.40 -7.80 4.46
N LEU A 167 12.17 -6.73 4.62
CA LEU A 167 12.50 -5.79 3.53
C LEU A 167 13.36 -6.46 2.43
N GLU A 168 14.30 -7.32 2.81
CA GLU A 168 15.14 -8.09 1.87
C GLU A 168 14.29 -9.09 1.07
N VAL A 169 13.28 -9.73 1.69
CA VAL A 169 12.30 -10.56 0.99
C VAL A 169 11.49 -9.73 -0.01
N VAL A 170 11.02 -8.53 0.36
CA VAL A 170 10.32 -7.62 -0.56
C VAL A 170 11.21 -7.28 -1.75
N LYS A 171 12.48 -6.93 -1.52
CA LYS A 171 13.44 -6.62 -2.58
C LYS A 171 13.60 -7.80 -3.54
N LYS A 172 13.79 -9.02 -3.00
CA LYS A 172 13.93 -10.23 -3.83
C LYS A 172 12.67 -10.52 -4.63
N LEU A 173 11.49 -10.40 -4.03
CA LEU A 173 10.22 -10.57 -4.74
C LEU A 173 10.03 -9.53 -5.84
N ASN A 174 10.45 -8.29 -5.63
CA ASN A 174 10.37 -7.25 -6.66
C ASN A 174 11.27 -7.51 -7.88
N GLU A 175 12.33 -8.31 -7.70
CA GLU A 175 13.17 -8.77 -8.81
C GLU A 175 12.55 -9.96 -9.57
N ASP A 176 11.84 -10.84 -8.86
CA ASP A 176 11.41 -12.14 -9.38
C ASP A 176 9.95 -12.21 -9.81
N HIS A 177 9.10 -11.28 -9.35
CA HIS A 177 7.66 -11.31 -9.56
C HIS A 177 7.19 -10.17 -10.49
N PRO A 178 6.17 -10.41 -11.35
CA PRO A 178 5.68 -9.38 -12.27
C PRO A 178 4.93 -8.21 -11.63
N ILE A 179 4.54 -8.31 -10.34
CA ILE A 179 3.97 -7.18 -9.58
C ILE A 179 5.12 -6.28 -9.12
N ASP A 180 4.98 -4.98 -9.35
CA ASP A 180 5.89 -3.98 -8.78
C ASP A 180 5.66 -3.83 -7.27
N LEU A 181 6.72 -3.96 -6.47
CA LEU A 181 6.65 -3.80 -5.03
C LEU A 181 7.25 -2.47 -4.58
N VAL A 182 6.50 -1.76 -3.75
CA VAL A 182 6.95 -0.52 -3.09
C VAL A 182 7.19 -0.81 -1.62
N SER A 183 8.44 -0.74 -1.18
CA SER A 183 8.83 -1.12 0.17
C SER A 183 8.66 0.04 1.15
N THR A 184 8.05 -0.24 2.31
CA THR A 184 7.86 0.68 3.42
C THR A 184 8.45 0.11 4.70
N PHE A 185 9.35 0.84 5.33
CA PHE A 185 9.93 0.50 6.61
C PHE A 185 9.05 0.96 7.77
N MET A 186 8.62 0.04 8.64
CA MET A 186 7.69 0.35 9.73
C MET A 186 8.11 -0.31 11.07
N PRO A 187 9.26 0.03 11.63
CA PRO A 187 9.72 -0.55 12.90
C PRO A 187 8.83 -0.16 14.09
N CYS A 188 8.08 0.93 13.94
CA CYS A 188 7.18 1.47 14.96
C CYS A 188 5.71 1.03 14.73
N HIS A 189 5.47 -0.28 14.46
CA HIS A 189 4.13 -0.86 14.35
C HIS A 189 3.55 -1.24 15.71
N ALA A 190 4.38 -1.56 16.69
CA ALA A 190 4.05 -1.68 18.10
C ALA A 190 5.30 -1.35 18.92
N MET A 191 5.11 -1.11 20.24
CA MET A 191 6.23 -0.92 21.15
C MET A 191 6.77 -2.28 21.58
N PRO A 192 8.08 -2.57 21.42
CA PRO A 192 8.68 -3.80 21.92
C PRO A 192 8.51 -3.94 23.45
N ASP A 193 8.27 -5.15 23.93
CA ASP A 193 8.03 -5.40 25.36
C ASP A 193 9.21 -4.96 26.22
N GLU A 194 10.43 -5.15 25.76
CA GLU A 194 11.65 -4.74 26.48
C GLU A 194 11.77 -3.21 26.64
N TYR A 195 11.13 -2.42 25.76
CA TYR A 195 11.19 -0.96 25.76
C TYR A 195 9.93 -0.29 26.34
N LYS A 196 8.95 -1.03 26.85
CA LYS A 196 7.71 -0.46 27.41
C LYS A 196 7.98 0.54 28.55
N ASN A 197 9.04 0.31 29.32
CA ASN A 197 9.45 1.19 30.43
C ASN A 197 10.57 2.19 30.04
N ASP A 198 11.09 2.10 28.84
CA ASP A 198 12.10 3.02 28.27
C ASP A 198 11.85 3.24 26.78
N ARG A 199 10.70 3.82 26.48
CA ARG A 199 10.24 4.10 25.11
C ARG A 199 11.23 4.98 24.36
N GLU A 200 11.84 5.93 25.07
CA GLU A 200 12.82 6.88 24.51
C GLU A 200 14.05 6.15 23.94
N ALA A 201 14.54 5.13 24.63
CA ALA A 201 15.67 4.33 24.14
C ALA A 201 15.35 3.65 22.80
N PHE A 202 14.12 3.10 22.64
CA PHE A 202 13.71 2.50 21.36
C PHE A 202 13.59 3.54 20.25
N ILE A 203 12.95 4.67 20.52
CA ILE A 203 12.80 5.75 19.55
C ILE A 203 14.17 6.24 19.06
N ASN A 204 15.10 6.46 19.99
CA ASN A 204 16.46 6.86 19.65
C ASN A 204 17.20 5.81 18.82
N LYS A 205 16.97 4.53 19.08
CA LYS A 205 17.53 3.41 18.31
C LYS A 205 16.99 3.40 16.88
N VAL A 206 15.68 3.58 16.71
CA VAL A 206 15.05 3.71 15.38
C VAL A 206 15.65 4.89 14.61
N ILE A 207 15.74 6.06 15.26
CA ILE A 207 16.22 7.29 14.62
C ILE A 207 17.70 7.19 14.23
N ASN A 208 18.55 6.75 15.17
CA ASN A 208 20.01 6.87 15.03
C ASN A 208 20.67 5.63 14.42
N GLU A 209 20.01 4.47 14.48
CA GLU A 209 20.60 3.22 14.00
C GLU A 209 19.80 2.58 12.85
N TYR A 210 18.47 2.40 13.01
CA TYR A 210 17.68 1.63 12.07
C TYR A 210 17.44 2.39 10.77
N ASN A 211 16.97 3.64 10.85
CA ASN A 211 16.76 4.48 9.68
C ASN A 211 17.99 4.59 8.79
N PRO A 212 19.18 4.95 9.30
CA PRO A 212 20.40 5.02 8.49
C PRO A 212 20.75 3.68 7.82
N LYS A 213 20.67 2.57 8.56
CA LYS A 213 21.01 1.24 8.02
C LYS A 213 20.10 0.79 6.88
N VAL A 214 18.79 1.04 7.01
CA VAL A 214 17.81 0.69 5.95
C VAL A 214 18.02 1.53 4.70
N MET A 215 18.31 2.83 4.86
CA MET A 215 18.60 3.74 3.75
C MET A 215 19.92 3.39 3.07
N GLU A 216 20.98 3.10 3.81
CA GLU A 216 22.28 2.68 3.27
C GLU A 216 22.14 1.43 2.40
N LYS A 217 21.32 0.46 2.83
CA LYS A 217 21.03 -0.77 2.07
C LYS A 217 20.07 -0.57 0.90
N GLY A 218 19.41 0.59 0.80
CA GLY A 218 18.40 0.87 -0.24
C GLY A 218 17.22 -0.11 -0.19
N LEU A 219 16.72 -0.44 1.01
CA LEU A 219 15.70 -1.47 1.21
C LEU A 219 14.28 -0.92 1.27
N ALA A 220 14.08 0.37 1.49
CA ALA A 220 12.75 0.97 1.54
C ALA A 220 12.74 2.40 1.00
N GLU A 221 11.62 2.79 0.41
CA GLU A 221 11.36 4.14 -0.11
C GLU A 221 10.60 4.99 0.91
N PHE A 222 9.75 4.35 1.71
CA PHE A 222 8.89 4.99 2.69
C PHE A 222 9.23 4.56 4.10
N ALA A 223 8.93 5.43 5.06
CA ALA A 223 8.85 5.11 6.48
C ALA A 223 7.43 5.34 6.99
N ASP A 224 6.97 4.49 7.92
CA ASP A 224 5.65 4.51 8.50
C ASP A 224 5.70 4.32 10.02
N ILE A 225 4.67 4.76 10.73
CA ILE A 225 4.51 4.61 12.17
C ILE A 225 3.03 4.44 12.54
N PHE A 226 2.75 3.66 13.57
CA PHE A 226 1.39 3.53 14.10
C PHE A 226 1.11 4.58 15.18
N CYS A 227 0.58 5.73 14.73
CA CYS A 227 0.20 6.85 15.57
C CYS A 227 -1.21 6.62 16.13
N GLU A 228 -1.30 6.04 17.33
CA GLU A 228 -2.56 5.67 17.96
C GLU A 228 -2.41 5.68 19.49
N ASP A 229 -3.50 5.88 20.20
CA ASP A 229 -3.54 5.79 21.67
C ASP A 229 -3.09 4.41 22.14
N GLY A 230 -2.17 4.41 23.10
CA GLY A 230 -1.58 3.17 23.62
C GLY A 230 -0.49 2.55 22.72
N VAL A 231 -0.20 3.11 21.54
CA VAL A 231 0.89 2.66 20.65
C VAL A 231 2.00 3.70 20.59
N TYR A 232 1.94 4.68 19.70
CA TYR A 232 2.87 5.82 19.67
C TYR A 232 2.10 7.15 19.76
N THR A 233 2.53 8.02 20.66
CA THR A 233 1.96 9.35 20.84
C THR A 233 2.20 10.23 19.61
N ILE A 234 1.47 11.33 19.51
CA ILE A 234 1.66 12.35 18.47
C ILE A 234 3.09 12.88 18.45
N ASP A 235 3.69 13.15 19.64
CA ASP A 235 5.03 13.72 19.73
C ASP A 235 6.11 12.68 19.39
N GLU A 236 5.96 11.44 19.83
CA GLU A 236 6.84 10.34 19.42
C GLU A 236 6.78 10.12 17.91
N SER A 237 5.57 10.08 17.35
CA SER A 237 5.34 9.89 15.92
C SER A 237 5.93 11.04 15.10
N ARG A 238 5.77 12.28 15.57
CA ARG A 238 6.38 13.47 14.93
C ARG A 238 7.89 13.33 14.85
N ARG A 239 8.54 13.00 15.96
CA ARG A 239 10.00 12.87 16.04
C ARG A 239 10.52 11.77 15.12
N VAL A 240 9.92 10.59 15.18
CA VAL A 240 10.33 9.46 14.33
C VAL A 240 10.18 9.80 12.86
N LEU A 241 9.02 10.33 12.44
CA LEU A 241 8.77 10.67 11.04
C LEU A 241 9.66 11.81 10.54
N GLN A 242 9.92 12.85 11.34
CA GLN A 242 10.86 13.91 10.97
C GLN A 242 12.28 13.34 10.74
N ALA A 243 12.76 12.53 11.68
CA ALA A 243 14.06 11.90 11.53
C ALA A 243 14.12 10.92 10.34
N SER A 244 13.04 10.20 10.06
CA SER A 244 12.95 9.34 8.87
C SER A 244 13.04 10.16 7.59
N ARG A 245 12.38 11.33 7.52
CA ARG A 245 12.52 12.26 6.40
C ARG A 245 13.96 12.76 6.23
N ASP A 246 14.60 13.14 7.33
CA ASP A 246 15.98 13.64 7.33
C ASP A 246 16.96 12.55 6.87
N ALA A 247 16.63 11.28 7.13
CA ALA A 247 17.34 10.11 6.60
C ALA A 247 17.08 9.84 5.12
N GLY A 248 16.05 10.46 4.51
CA GLY A 248 15.74 10.35 3.08
C GLY A 248 14.46 9.59 2.73
N PHE A 249 13.70 9.10 3.69
CA PHE A 249 12.42 8.43 3.43
C PHE A 249 11.32 9.42 3.05
N LYS A 250 10.39 8.99 2.21
CA LYS A 250 9.06 9.56 2.10
C LYS A 250 8.21 9.07 3.27
N LEU A 251 7.26 9.88 3.73
CA LEU A 251 6.51 9.58 4.95
C LEU A 251 5.12 9.03 4.68
N LYS A 252 4.73 8.02 5.45
CA LYS A 252 3.38 7.50 5.61
C LYS A 252 3.05 7.43 7.10
N ILE A 253 1.78 7.19 7.45
CA ILE A 253 1.35 7.08 8.83
C ILE A 253 0.09 6.22 8.93
N HIS A 254 0.04 5.24 9.84
CA HIS A 254 -1.20 4.66 10.34
C HIS A 254 -1.81 5.65 11.32
N ALA A 255 -3.01 6.12 11.07
CA ALA A 255 -3.60 7.23 11.77
C ALA A 255 -5.07 7.01 12.10
N ASP A 256 -5.45 7.30 13.35
CA ASP A 256 -6.84 7.33 13.79
C ASP A 256 -7.61 6.04 13.41
N GLU A 257 -6.98 4.87 13.60
CA GLU A 257 -7.57 3.57 13.26
C GLU A 257 -8.63 3.17 14.28
N LEU A 258 -8.35 3.37 15.57
CA LEU A 258 -9.21 2.94 16.67
C LEU A 258 -10.04 4.11 17.21
N ILE A 259 -9.39 5.25 17.45
CA ILE A 259 -10.02 6.46 17.97
C ILE A 259 -9.61 7.71 17.18
N SER A 260 -10.26 8.84 17.48
CA SER A 260 -9.80 10.15 16.99
C SER A 260 -8.64 10.61 17.87
N PHE A 261 -7.42 10.47 17.39
CA PHE A 261 -6.20 10.69 18.16
C PHE A 261 -5.41 11.93 17.72
N GLY A 262 -5.60 12.34 16.44
CA GLY A 262 -4.91 13.47 15.83
C GLY A 262 -3.82 13.06 14.83
N GLY A 263 -3.81 11.79 14.43
CA GLY A 263 -2.87 11.27 13.42
C GLY A 263 -3.10 11.88 12.04
N ALA A 264 -4.36 12.17 11.69
CA ALA A 264 -4.72 12.86 10.44
C ALA A 264 -4.14 14.28 10.40
N GLU A 265 -4.22 15.04 11.50
CA GLU A 265 -3.64 16.37 11.65
C GLU A 265 -2.11 16.31 11.55
N LEU A 266 -1.47 15.35 12.23
CA LEU A 266 -0.03 15.14 12.18
C LEU A 266 0.43 14.81 10.76
N SER A 267 -0.33 13.98 10.04
CA SER A 267 -0.03 13.65 8.63
C SER A 267 0.01 14.89 7.74
N ALA A 268 -0.91 15.82 7.97
CA ALA A 268 -0.99 17.08 7.25
C ALA A 268 0.16 18.03 7.63
N GLU A 269 0.47 18.16 8.93
CA GLU A 269 1.60 18.93 9.44
C GLU A 269 2.91 18.49 8.80
N LEU A 270 3.13 17.18 8.78
CA LEU A 270 4.35 16.58 8.22
C LEU A 270 4.30 16.41 6.70
N LYS A 271 3.20 16.76 6.04
CA LYS A 271 3.01 16.53 4.59
C LYS A 271 3.36 15.11 4.18
N CYS A 272 2.84 14.14 4.92
CA CYS A 272 2.97 12.74 4.56
C CYS A 272 2.41 12.48 3.16
N VAL A 273 2.95 11.49 2.45
CA VAL A 273 2.41 11.10 1.14
C VAL A 273 1.01 10.52 1.32
N SER A 274 0.82 9.67 2.34
CA SER A 274 -0.50 9.17 2.72
C SER A 274 -0.66 9.05 4.24
N ALA A 275 -1.92 9.03 4.67
CA ALA A 275 -2.34 8.58 5.98
C ALA A 275 -3.35 7.43 5.79
N ASP A 276 -3.18 6.38 6.56
CA ASP A 276 -3.84 5.11 6.34
C ASP A 276 -4.86 4.84 7.48
N HIS A 277 -5.92 4.06 7.23
CA HIS A 277 -7.08 3.75 8.08
C HIS A 277 -8.09 4.89 8.23
N LEU A 278 -7.82 5.91 9.01
CA LEU A 278 -8.60 7.14 9.16
C LEU A 278 -10.05 6.93 9.62
N ILE A 279 -10.33 5.86 10.37
CA ILE A 279 -11.68 5.53 10.85
C ILE A 279 -12.16 6.60 11.82
N GLY A 280 -11.27 7.05 12.72
CA GLY A 280 -11.51 8.08 13.73
C GLY A 280 -11.17 9.51 13.28
N ALA A 281 -10.66 9.72 12.06
CA ALA A 281 -10.15 11.03 11.63
C ALA A 281 -11.16 12.15 11.87
N SER A 282 -10.71 13.27 12.47
CA SER A 282 -11.53 14.44 12.76
C SER A 282 -11.91 15.21 11.48
N ASP A 283 -12.85 16.14 11.58
CA ASP A 283 -13.19 17.03 10.46
C ASP A 283 -12.06 18.00 10.14
N GLU A 284 -11.35 18.44 11.16
CA GLU A 284 -10.18 19.30 11.10
C GLU A 284 -9.02 18.56 10.42
N GLY A 285 -8.77 17.29 10.80
CA GLY A 285 -7.76 16.45 10.20
C GLY A 285 -8.04 16.20 8.71
N ILE A 286 -9.28 15.83 8.35
CA ILE A 286 -9.68 15.66 6.94
C ILE A 286 -9.44 16.95 6.14
N LYS A 287 -9.79 18.11 6.68
CA LYS A 287 -9.57 19.40 6.03
C LYS A 287 -8.09 19.73 5.89
N ALA A 288 -7.30 19.49 6.94
CA ALA A 288 -5.85 19.72 6.93
C ALA A 288 -5.13 18.83 5.91
N MET A 289 -5.46 17.53 5.86
CA MET A 289 -4.95 16.61 4.87
C MET A 289 -5.24 17.07 3.43
N ALA A 290 -6.49 17.50 3.16
CA ALA A 290 -6.88 18.00 1.84
C ALA A 290 -6.07 19.23 1.42
N ALA A 291 -5.88 20.18 2.34
CA ALA A 291 -5.11 21.41 2.11
C ALA A 291 -3.62 21.15 1.86
N ASN A 292 -3.05 20.07 2.44
CA ASN A 292 -1.64 19.72 2.32
C ASN A 292 -1.36 18.61 1.29
N GLY A 293 -2.39 18.14 0.58
CA GLY A 293 -2.23 17.17 -0.50
C GLY A 293 -1.95 15.74 -0.04
N VAL A 294 -2.20 15.42 1.24
CA VAL A 294 -2.06 14.06 1.78
C VAL A 294 -3.12 13.15 1.18
N VAL A 295 -2.74 11.93 0.81
CA VAL A 295 -3.67 10.92 0.30
C VAL A 295 -4.27 10.14 1.47
N ALA A 296 -5.59 9.95 1.48
CA ALA A 296 -6.26 9.11 2.45
C ALA A 296 -6.36 7.67 1.92
N ASN A 297 -5.67 6.74 2.52
CA ASN A 297 -5.83 5.32 2.26
C ASN A 297 -6.89 4.75 3.21
N VAL A 298 -8.08 4.52 2.71
CA VAL A 298 -9.16 3.92 3.50
C VAL A 298 -9.18 2.40 3.31
N LEU A 299 -9.24 1.66 4.40
CA LEU A 299 -9.13 0.21 4.43
C LEU A 299 -10.45 -0.44 4.92
N PRO A 300 -11.48 -0.52 4.07
CA PRO A 300 -12.78 -1.02 4.50
C PRO A 300 -12.74 -2.49 4.94
N SER A 301 -11.89 -3.32 4.34
CA SER A 301 -11.75 -4.73 4.72
C SER A 301 -11.09 -4.89 6.09
N THR A 302 -10.11 -4.04 6.42
CA THR A 302 -9.51 -4.00 7.76
C THR A 302 -10.53 -3.54 8.79
N ALA A 303 -11.27 -2.45 8.50
CA ALA A 303 -12.34 -1.97 9.38
C ALA A 303 -13.42 -3.04 9.61
N PHE A 304 -13.80 -3.79 8.56
CA PHE A 304 -14.71 -4.93 8.68
C PHE A 304 -14.14 -6.02 9.61
N ASN A 305 -12.87 -6.37 9.45
CA ASN A 305 -12.21 -7.39 10.26
C ASN A 305 -12.04 -6.99 11.73
N LEU A 306 -11.88 -5.68 12.01
CA LEU A 306 -11.87 -5.15 13.39
C LEU A 306 -13.23 -5.32 14.09
N ASN A 307 -14.30 -5.49 13.32
CA ASN A 307 -15.68 -5.72 13.82
C ASN A 307 -16.20 -4.63 14.78
N THR A 308 -15.74 -3.39 14.63
CA THR A 308 -16.17 -2.25 15.46
C THR A 308 -17.47 -1.62 14.97
N GLY A 309 -17.95 -1.99 13.78
CA GLY A 309 -19.09 -1.35 13.11
C GLY A 309 -18.81 0.06 12.58
N LYS A 310 -17.55 0.52 12.67
CA LYS A 310 -17.14 1.84 12.24
C LYS A 310 -16.28 1.75 10.97
N TYR A 311 -16.42 2.72 10.09
CA TYR A 311 -15.65 2.83 8.84
C TYR A 311 -15.18 4.27 8.64
N ALA A 312 -14.07 4.43 7.93
CA ALA A 312 -13.59 5.75 7.52
C ALA A 312 -14.67 6.50 6.71
N ARG A 313 -14.79 7.78 6.94
CA ARG A 313 -15.81 8.65 6.32
C ARG A 313 -15.45 9.05 4.88
N ALA A 314 -15.20 8.04 4.02
CA ALA A 314 -14.68 8.22 2.66
C ALA A 314 -15.50 9.21 1.82
N ARG A 315 -16.84 9.16 1.88
CA ARG A 315 -17.72 10.12 1.17
C ARG A 315 -17.46 11.56 1.59
N LYS A 316 -17.36 11.81 2.90
CA LYS A 316 -17.04 13.13 3.43
C LYS A 316 -15.63 13.59 3.02
N MET A 317 -14.67 12.68 2.98
CA MET A 317 -13.32 12.96 2.48
C MET A 317 -13.34 13.42 1.02
N ILE A 318 -14.10 12.74 0.16
CA ILE A 318 -14.29 13.14 -1.24
C ILE A 318 -14.95 14.53 -1.34
N GLU A 319 -16.00 14.78 -0.55
CA GLU A 319 -16.70 16.09 -0.53
C GLU A 319 -15.79 17.24 -0.08
N ARG A 320 -14.80 16.97 0.76
CA ARG A 320 -13.77 17.90 1.20
C ARG A 320 -12.55 17.97 0.27
N HIS A 321 -12.66 17.46 -0.96
CA HIS A 321 -11.57 17.43 -1.94
C HIS A 321 -10.33 16.66 -1.51
N LEU A 322 -10.45 15.77 -0.51
CA LEU A 322 -9.36 14.87 -0.14
C LEU A 322 -9.13 13.85 -1.26
N ARG A 323 -7.88 13.50 -1.47
CA ARG A 323 -7.49 12.41 -2.35
C ARG A 323 -7.69 11.11 -1.58
N LEU A 324 -8.51 10.21 -2.07
CA LEU A 324 -8.54 8.84 -1.56
C LEU A 324 -7.44 8.03 -2.23
N GLY A 325 -6.87 7.09 -1.48
CA GLY A 325 -5.87 6.16 -1.95
C GLY A 325 -6.33 5.55 -3.26
N ARG A 326 -5.54 5.77 -4.30
CA ARG A 326 -5.89 5.44 -5.67
C ARG A 326 -5.10 4.24 -6.11
N ILE A 327 -5.78 3.47 -6.89
CA ILE A 327 -5.16 2.72 -7.96
C ILE A 327 -4.33 3.73 -8.78
N TYR A 328 -3.04 3.88 -8.43
CA TYR A 328 -2.12 4.58 -9.30
C TYR A 328 -2.04 3.78 -10.58
N LEU A 329 -2.33 4.45 -11.70
CA LEU A 329 -2.21 3.82 -13.01
C LEU A 329 -0.74 3.51 -13.25
N ASN A 330 -0.36 2.29 -12.92
CA ASN A 330 0.96 1.82 -13.26
C ASN A 330 0.99 1.37 -14.73
N ARG A 331 2.16 1.16 -15.28
CA ARG A 331 2.44 0.86 -16.68
C ARG A 331 1.88 -0.49 -17.16
N GLN A 332 1.34 -1.30 -16.27
CA GLN A 332 0.78 -2.61 -16.58
C GLN A 332 -0.73 -2.51 -16.88
N LEU A 333 -1.17 -3.29 -17.85
CA LEU A 333 -2.56 -3.31 -18.32
C LEU A 333 -3.28 -4.57 -17.84
N LEU A 334 -4.51 -4.40 -17.40
CA LEU A 334 -5.41 -5.49 -17.06
C LEU A 334 -6.46 -5.66 -18.16
N ILE A 335 -6.65 -6.89 -18.61
CA ILE A 335 -7.68 -7.28 -19.59
C ILE A 335 -8.74 -8.12 -18.89
N LEU A 336 -9.97 -7.62 -18.79
CA LEU A 336 -11.10 -8.27 -18.15
C LEU A 336 -12.11 -8.82 -19.17
#